data_9629a3187890c85a9c903ef01e2ea7c8
#
_entry.id   9629a3187890c85a9c903ef01e2ea7c8
#
_cell.length_a   1.000
_cell.length_b   1.000
_cell.length_c   1.000
_cell.angle_alpha   90.00
_cell.angle_beta   90.00
_cell.angle_gamma   90.00
#
_symmetry.space_group_name_H-M   'P 1'
#
loop_
_entity.id
_entity.type
_entity.pdbx_description
1 polymer ?
#
loop_
_entity_poly.entity_id
_entity_poly.type
_entity_poly.pdbx_seq_one_letter_code
_entity_poly.pdbx_strand_id
1 'polypeptide(L)'
;MSNPYFQFKQFTIRHDRCAMKVGTDGVLLGAWSMNGTHTPSSPSLKVLDIGTGTGLIALMLAQRFPHATIEGIDIDDEAIAQAKENVQESAFAKQINISKNDFTNITQYSNKYNLIVSNPPFYKENTLGRNAARNKARHTSSLSFETLI
;
A
#
# COMPACT_ATOMS: atom_id res chain seq x y z
N MET A 1 25.63 -3.84 -1.38
CA MET A 1 24.49 -3.97 -0.45
C MET A 1 23.32 -3.11 -0.97
N SER A 2 22.13 -3.64 -0.93
CA SER A 2 20.95 -2.85 -1.31
C SER A 2 20.59 -1.87 -0.18
N ASN A 3 20.32 -0.61 -0.50
CA ASN A 3 19.91 0.40 0.48
C ASN A 3 18.65 -0.09 1.23
N PRO A 4 18.60 -0.07 2.57
CA PRO A 4 17.46 -0.51 3.37
C PRO A 4 16.30 0.49 3.36
N TYR A 5 16.48 1.69 2.85
CA TYR A 5 15.46 2.73 2.79
C TYR A 5 15.51 3.52 1.49
N PHE A 6 14.43 4.22 1.19
CA PHE A 6 14.35 5.24 0.14
C PHE A 6 13.85 6.55 0.74
N GLN A 7 14.56 7.65 0.48
CA GLN A 7 14.22 8.97 1.01
C GLN A 7 13.51 9.81 -0.04
N PHE A 8 12.28 10.22 0.28
CA PHE A 8 11.53 11.24 -0.43
C PHE A 8 11.80 12.62 0.21
N LYS A 9 11.27 13.69 -0.38
CA LYS A 9 11.47 15.05 0.17
C LYS A 9 10.85 15.24 1.56
N GLN A 10 9.72 14.59 1.84
CA GLN A 10 8.92 14.83 3.05
C GLN A 10 8.80 13.60 3.97
N PHE A 11 9.22 12.43 3.53
CA PHE A 11 9.22 11.21 4.32
C PHE A 11 10.27 10.21 3.83
N THR A 12 10.56 9.24 4.66
CA THR A 12 11.47 8.13 4.34
C THR A 12 10.69 6.82 4.37
N ILE A 13 10.97 5.93 3.44
CA ILE A 13 10.43 4.57 3.40
C ILE A 13 11.54 3.58 3.71
N ARG A 14 11.47 2.93 4.86
CA ARG A 14 12.23 1.72 5.16
C ARG A 14 11.56 0.54 4.47
N HIS A 15 12.34 -0.37 3.88
CA HIS A 15 11.82 -1.50 3.11
C HIS A 15 12.66 -2.78 3.27
N ASP A 16 13.39 -2.86 4.35
CA ASP A 16 14.27 -3.99 4.65
C ASP A 16 13.50 -5.25 5.11
N ARG A 17 12.30 -5.07 5.68
CA ARG A 17 11.43 -6.16 6.12
C ARG A 17 10.32 -6.53 5.13
N CYS A 18 10.14 -5.76 4.08
CA CYS A 18 9.11 -6.03 3.07
C CYS A 18 9.63 -6.87 1.91
N ALA A 19 8.77 -7.77 1.41
CA ALA A 19 9.08 -8.58 0.23
C ALA A 19 9.29 -7.73 -1.03
N MET A 20 8.52 -6.64 -1.17
CA MET A 20 8.65 -5.66 -2.24
C MET A 20 9.28 -4.37 -1.70
N LYS A 21 10.37 -3.96 -2.34
CA LYS A 21 11.02 -2.67 -2.08
C LYS A 21 10.28 -1.55 -2.80
N VAL A 22 10.64 -0.29 -2.45
CA VAL A 22 10.19 0.86 -3.22
C VAL A 22 10.57 0.66 -4.69
N GLY A 23 9.56 0.64 -5.55
CA GLY A 23 9.70 0.45 -6.99
C GLY A 23 9.00 1.57 -7.77
N THR A 24 9.34 1.68 -9.05
CA THR A 24 8.78 2.70 -9.96
C THR A 24 7.27 2.63 -10.05
N ASP A 25 6.71 1.41 -10.08
CA ASP A 25 5.26 1.18 -10.24
C ASP A 25 4.47 1.76 -9.05
N GLY A 26 4.93 1.52 -7.82
CA GLY A 26 4.31 2.08 -6.62
C GLY A 26 4.39 3.60 -6.58
N VAL A 27 5.53 4.18 -6.97
CA VAL A 27 5.72 5.65 -7.04
C VAL A 27 4.82 6.25 -8.11
N LEU A 28 4.74 5.66 -9.30
CA LEU A 28 3.85 6.14 -10.38
C LEU A 28 2.39 6.05 -9.98
N LEU A 29 1.97 4.96 -9.37
CA LEU A 29 0.59 4.77 -8.90
C LEU A 29 0.23 5.82 -7.83
N GLY A 30 1.08 6.02 -6.82
CA GLY A 30 0.87 7.03 -5.79
C GLY A 30 0.86 8.46 -6.33
N ALA A 31 1.70 8.74 -7.34
CA ALA A 31 1.74 10.06 -7.99
C ALA A 31 0.54 10.29 -8.91
N TRP A 32 0.05 9.26 -9.59
CA TRP A 32 -1.00 9.40 -10.61
C TRP A 32 -2.42 9.13 -10.11
N SER A 33 -2.59 8.41 -9.02
CA SER A 33 -3.91 8.18 -8.44
C SER A 33 -4.65 9.51 -8.22
N MET A 34 -5.89 9.60 -8.71
CA MET A 34 -6.73 10.82 -8.69
C MET A 34 -6.14 12.03 -9.44
N ASN A 35 -5.29 11.82 -10.44
CA ASN A 35 -4.94 12.84 -11.41
C ASN A 35 -6.09 12.99 -12.42
N GLY A 36 -6.90 14.01 -12.25
CA GLY A 36 -8.01 14.31 -13.16
C GLY A 36 -9.12 15.11 -12.47
N THR A 37 -10.16 15.40 -13.22
CA THR A 37 -11.26 16.30 -12.88
C THR A 37 -12.17 15.87 -11.73
N HIS A 38 -11.89 14.75 -11.10
CA HIS A 38 -12.69 14.18 -10.02
C HIS A 38 -11.94 14.21 -8.67
N THR A 39 -11.48 15.40 -8.25
CA THR A 39 -11.31 15.58 -6.81
C THR A 39 -12.70 15.54 -6.21
N PRO A 40 -13.01 14.59 -5.30
CA PRO A 40 -14.31 14.56 -4.66
C PRO A 40 -14.57 15.92 -4.02
N SER A 41 -15.74 16.47 -4.27
CA SER A 41 -16.22 17.69 -3.58
C SER A 41 -16.43 17.46 -2.07
N SER A 42 -16.11 16.26 -1.60
CA SER A 42 -16.21 15.86 -0.22
C SER A 42 -15.07 16.46 0.60
N PRO A 43 -15.37 17.10 1.73
CA PRO A 43 -14.37 17.66 2.63
C PRO A 43 -13.46 16.60 3.27
N SER A 44 -13.78 15.31 3.14
CA SER A 44 -12.95 14.20 3.62
C SER A 44 -12.86 13.08 2.58
N LEU A 45 -11.74 13.00 1.91
CA LEU A 45 -11.39 11.89 1.02
C LEU A 45 -11.07 10.66 1.87
N LYS A 46 -11.77 9.55 1.64
CA LYS A 46 -11.50 8.25 2.26
C LYS A 46 -10.82 7.34 1.26
N VAL A 47 -9.64 6.85 1.60
CA VAL A 47 -8.79 6.02 0.74
C VAL A 47 -8.54 4.68 1.38
N LEU A 48 -8.60 3.61 0.58
CA LEU A 48 -8.13 2.28 0.95
C LEU A 48 -6.92 1.90 0.07
N ASP A 49 -5.81 1.56 0.71
CA ASP A 49 -4.60 1.02 0.08
C ASP A 49 -4.49 -0.48 0.39
N ILE A 50 -4.80 -1.32 -0.60
CA ILE A 50 -4.85 -2.77 -0.47
C ILE A 50 -3.48 -3.37 -0.81
N GLY A 51 -2.94 -4.19 0.10
CA GLY A 51 -1.58 -4.68 -0.01
C GLY A 51 -0.58 -3.53 0.17
N THR A 52 -0.76 -2.76 1.23
CA THR A 52 -0.03 -1.50 1.48
C THR A 52 1.50 -1.69 1.56
N GLY A 53 1.96 -2.90 1.89
CA GLY A 53 3.37 -3.23 1.95
C GLY A 53 4.14 -2.32 2.91
N THR A 54 5.02 -1.49 2.36
CA THR A 54 5.80 -0.50 3.12
C THR A 54 5.00 0.74 3.56
N GLY A 55 3.75 0.90 3.12
CA GLY A 55 2.97 2.12 3.31
C GLY A 55 3.30 3.24 2.30
N LEU A 56 4.05 2.94 1.24
CA LEU A 56 4.51 3.92 0.25
C LEU A 56 3.35 4.71 -0.36
N ILE A 57 2.36 4.01 -0.92
CA ILE A 57 1.24 4.65 -1.62
C ILE A 57 0.38 5.44 -0.63
N ALA A 58 0.10 4.88 0.55
CA ALA A 58 -0.61 5.57 1.62
C ALA A 58 0.07 6.90 2.01
N LEU A 59 1.39 6.91 2.19
CA LEU A 59 2.17 8.12 2.52
C LEU A 59 2.18 9.14 1.37
N MET A 60 2.30 8.70 0.12
CA MET A 60 2.23 9.59 -1.04
C MET A 60 0.85 10.24 -1.18
N LEU A 61 -0.22 9.50 -0.92
CA LEU A 61 -1.58 10.04 -0.98
C LEU A 61 -1.88 10.97 0.19
N ALA A 62 -1.39 10.68 1.40
CA ALA A 62 -1.50 11.58 2.55
C ALA A 62 -0.80 12.92 2.30
N GLN A 63 0.40 12.90 1.70
CA GLN A 63 1.12 14.09 1.30
C GLN A 63 0.34 14.94 0.28
N ARG A 64 -0.32 14.28 -0.68
CA ARG A 64 -1.06 14.97 -1.76
C ARG A 64 -2.41 15.49 -1.32
N PHE A 65 -3.05 14.82 -0.37
CA PHE A 65 -4.40 15.12 0.09
C PHE A 65 -4.41 15.36 1.62
N PRO A 66 -4.13 16.59 2.09
CA PRO A 66 -3.95 16.89 3.52
C PRO A 66 -5.17 16.58 4.40
N HIS A 67 -6.37 16.48 3.82
CA HIS A 67 -7.61 16.16 4.54
C HIS A 67 -8.10 14.72 4.31
N ALA A 68 -7.29 13.88 3.66
CA ALA A 68 -7.65 12.48 3.45
C ALA A 68 -7.52 11.68 4.74
N THR A 69 -8.41 10.69 4.89
CA THR A 69 -8.25 9.59 5.84
C THR A 69 -7.89 8.34 5.05
N ILE A 70 -6.77 7.73 5.35
CA ILE A 70 -6.23 6.62 4.57
C ILE A 70 -6.14 5.38 5.46
N GLU A 71 -6.69 4.29 4.98
CA GLU A 71 -6.52 2.97 5.56
C GLU A 71 -5.63 2.13 4.66
N GLY A 72 -4.50 1.65 5.20
CA GLY A 72 -3.63 0.69 4.55
C GLY A 72 -3.81 -0.69 5.16
N ILE A 73 -4.08 -1.69 4.34
CA ILE A 73 -4.25 -3.07 4.78
C ILE A 73 -3.25 -3.99 4.11
N ASP A 74 -2.79 -5.00 4.85
CA ASP A 74 -1.97 -6.09 4.34
C ASP A 74 -2.24 -7.37 5.14
N ILE A 75 -1.89 -8.52 4.60
CA ILE A 75 -1.99 -9.82 5.28
C ILE A 75 -0.68 -10.21 5.97
N ASP A 76 0.44 -9.59 5.58
CA ASP A 76 1.79 -9.90 6.07
C ASP A 76 2.10 -9.07 7.32
N ASP A 77 2.43 -9.73 8.42
CA ASP A 77 2.76 -9.09 9.70
C ASP A 77 4.02 -8.21 9.62
N GLU A 78 5.03 -8.62 8.85
CA GLU A 78 6.27 -7.86 8.67
C GLU A 78 6.01 -6.59 7.85
N ALA A 79 5.18 -6.68 6.80
CA ALA A 79 4.76 -5.52 6.01
C ALA A 79 3.98 -4.52 6.88
N ILE A 80 3.03 -5.00 7.69
CA ILE A 80 2.27 -4.16 8.64
C ILE A 80 3.19 -3.46 9.64
N ALA A 81 4.14 -4.18 10.23
CA ALA A 81 5.10 -3.61 11.17
C ALA A 81 5.95 -2.52 10.50
N GLN A 82 6.44 -2.78 9.30
CA GLN A 82 7.23 -1.83 8.52
C GLN A 82 6.42 -0.59 8.12
N ALA A 83 5.17 -0.78 7.63
CA ALA A 83 4.30 0.33 7.27
C ALA A 83 3.97 1.23 8.48
N LYS A 84 3.66 0.63 9.63
CA LYS A 84 3.42 1.37 10.87
C LYS A 84 4.62 2.22 11.28
N GLU A 85 5.82 1.68 11.22
CA GLU A 85 7.07 2.40 11.50
C GLU A 85 7.24 3.59 10.55
N ASN A 86 7.12 3.36 9.24
CA ASN A 86 7.25 4.41 8.23
C ASN A 86 6.20 5.52 8.41
N VAL A 87 4.96 5.16 8.74
CA VAL A 87 3.87 6.11 9.01
C VAL A 87 4.15 6.92 10.26
N GLN A 88 4.57 6.28 11.36
CA GLN A 88 4.86 6.96 12.63
C GLN A 88 6.03 7.93 12.53
N GLU A 89 7.05 7.62 11.73
CA GLU A 89 8.20 8.50 11.48
C GLU A 89 7.87 9.66 10.54
N SER A 90 6.69 9.70 9.92
CA SER A 90 6.25 10.73 8.98
C SER A 90 5.43 11.83 9.63
N ALA A 91 5.32 12.97 8.94
CA ALA A 91 4.40 14.05 9.32
C ALA A 91 2.90 13.67 9.11
N PHE A 92 2.62 12.53 8.48
CA PHE A 92 1.27 12.12 8.03
C PHE A 92 0.62 11.07 8.95
N ALA A 93 1.23 10.75 10.08
CA ALA A 93 0.79 9.68 11.00
C ALA A 93 -0.69 9.81 11.42
N LYS A 94 -1.21 11.04 11.55
CA LYS A 94 -2.61 11.26 11.95
C LYS A 94 -3.64 10.96 10.87
N GLN A 95 -3.22 10.87 9.61
CA GLN A 95 -4.10 10.63 8.47
C GLN A 95 -4.19 9.15 8.08
N ILE A 96 -3.23 8.33 8.55
CA ILE A 96 -3.03 6.97 8.04
C ILE A 96 -3.22 5.96 9.18
N ASN A 97 -4.12 5.01 8.97
CA ASN A 97 -4.28 3.84 9.81
C ASN A 97 -3.80 2.58 9.07
N ILE A 98 -2.90 1.82 9.68
CA ILE A 98 -2.38 0.57 9.11
C ILE A 98 -2.90 -0.60 9.93
N SER A 99 -3.57 -1.54 9.29
CA SER A 99 -4.13 -2.72 9.94
C SER A 99 -3.91 -4.01 9.15
N LYS A 100 -3.78 -5.12 9.87
CA LYS A 100 -3.77 -6.44 9.25
C LYS A 100 -5.20 -6.82 8.87
N ASN A 101 -5.42 -7.02 7.58
CA ASN A 101 -6.73 -7.45 7.10
C ASN A 101 -6.60 -8.21 5.78
N ASP A 102 -7.51 -9.17 5.57
CA ASP A 102 -7.63 -9.90 4.32
C ASP A 102 -8.75 -9.29 3.48
N PHE A 103 -8.39 -8.75 2.32
CA PHE A 103 -9.32 -8.11 1.41
C PHE A 103 -10.34 -9.09 0.79
N THR A 104 -10.10 -10.38 0.85
CA THR A 104 -11.05 -11.37 0.31
C THR A 104 -12.44 -11.31 0.98
N ASN A 105 -12.53 -10.69 2.16
CA ASN A 105 -13.81 -10.37 2.83
C ASN A 105 -14.39 -9.02 2.37
N ILE A 106 -14.58 -8.86 1.08
CA ILE A 106 -14.89 -7.59 0.38
C ILE A 106 -16.17 -6.89 0.85
N THR A 107 -17.13 -7.63 1.41
CA THR A 107 -18.45 -7.10 1.78
C THR A 107 -18.40 -6.00 2.84
N GLN A 108 -17.34 -5.93 3.64
CA GLN A 108 -17.17 -4.89 4.66
C GLN A 108 -16.60 -3.58 4.11
N TYR A 109 -16.12 -3.55 2.87
CA TYR A 109 -15.48 -2.37 2.26
C TYR A 109 -16.37 -1.63 1.26
N SER A 110 -17.47 -2.24 0.80
CA SER A 110 -18.37 -1.63 -0.18
C SER A 110 -18.93 -0.30 0.33
N ASN A 111 -18.86 0.73 -0.51
CA ASN A 111 -19.38 2.08 -0.26
C ASN A 111 -18.73 2.90 0.88
N LYS A 112 -17.57 2.49 1.39
CA LYS A 112 -16.88 3.22 2.47
C LYS A 112 -15.79 4.18 1.97
N TYR A 113 -15.25 3.94 0.79
CA TYR A 113 -14.09 4.67 0.27
C TYR A 113 -14.42 5.42 -1.01
N ASN A 114 -13.76 6.57 -1.19
CA ASN A 114 -13.82 7.36 -2.41
C ASN A 114 -12.77 6.92 -3.42
N LEU A 115 -11.67 6.35 -2.93
CA LEU A 115 -10.57 5.81 -3.72
C LEU A 115 -10.11 4.49 -3.12
N ILE A 116 -9.95 3.49 -3.97
CA ILE A 116 -9.29 2.22 -3.63
C ILE A 116 -8.10 2.08 -4.56
N VAL A 117 -6.93 1.84 -4.00
CA VAL A 117 -5.68 1.61 -4.73
C VAL A 117 -5.07 0.28 -4.33
N SER A 118 -4.37 -0.36 -5.25
CA SER A 118 -3.60 -1.56 -4.99
C SER A 118 -2.45 -1.67 -5.97
N ASN A 119 -1.28 -2.08 -5.49
CA ASN A 119 -0.13 -2.43 -6.31
C ASN A 119 0.29 -3.88 -6.00
N PRO A 120 -0.50 -4.88 -6.44
CA PRO A 120 -0.21 -6.27 -6.14
C PRO A 120 1.05 -6.74 -6.89
N PRO A 121 1.78 -7.73 -6.36
CA PRO A 121 2.93 -8.31 -7.04
C PRO A 121 2.48 -9.02 -8.32
N PHE A 122 3.06 -8.65 -9.48
CA PHE A 122 2.75 -9.15 -10.81
C PHE A 122 3.46 -10.49 -11.14
N TYR A 123 3.48 -11.45 -10.24
CA TYR A 123 4.11 -12.73 -10.54
C TYR A 123 3.07 -13.77 -10.95
N LYS A 124 3.14 -14.21 -12.22
CA LYS A 124 2.45 -15.43 -12.67
C LYS A 124 3.03 -16.63 -11.92
N GLU A 125 2.18 -17.60 -11.60
CA GLU A 125 2.48 -18.81 -10.80
C GLU A 125 3.66 -19.67 -11.28
N ASN A 126 4.25 -19.42 -12.44
CA ASN A 126 5.24 -20.28 -13.07
C ASN A 126 6.71 -19.97 -12.76
N THR A 127 7.00 -19.01 -11.88
CA THR A 127 8.39 -18.76 -11.48
C THR A 127 8.62 -19.31 -10.07
N LEU A 128 8.75 -20.63 -9.96
CA LEU A 128 9.23 -21.34 -8.78
C LEU A 128 10.68 -20.92 -8.50
N GLY A 129 10.86 -19.83 -7.79
CA GLY A 129 12.17 -19.37 -7.35
C GLY A 129 12.69 -20.21 -6.19
N ARG A 130 14.00 -20.42 -6.15
CA ARG A 130 14.75 -21.30 -5.23
C ARG A 130 14.70 -20.95 -3.73
N ASN A 131 13.87 -20.02 -3.27
CA ASN A 131 13.76 -19.64 -1.87
C ASN A 131 12.30 -19.73 -1.38
N ALA A 132 11.97 -20.81 -0.67
CA ALA A 132 10.65 -21.10 -0.13
C ALA A 132 10.06 -19.96 0.76
N ALA A 133 10.89 -19.23 1.52
CA ALA A 133 10.45 -18.13 2.36
C ALA A 133 10.04 -16.88 1.54
N ARG A 134 10.78 -16.57 0.44
CA ARG A 134 10.39 -15.52 -0.53
C ARG A 134 9.15 -15.90 -1.33
N ASN A 135 8.98 -17.20 -1.62
CA ASN A 135 7.83 -17.70 -2.33
C ASN A 135 6.55 -17.60 -1.49
N LYS A 136 6.62 -17.80 -0.16
CA LYS A 136 5.48 -17.68 0.72
C LYS A 136 4.94 -16.23 0.80
N ALA A 137 5.81 -15.23 0.75
CA ALA A 137 5.42 -13.81 0.68
C ALA A 137 4.98 -13.37 -0.73
N ARG A 138 5.32 -14.13 -1.77
CA ARG A 138 4.97 -13.87 -3.18
C ARG A 138 3.72 -14.62 -3.66
N HIS A 139 3.26 -15.61 -2.91
CA HIS A 139 2.02 -16.31 -3.19
C HIS A 139 0.84 -15.43 -2.78
N THR A 140 0.47 -14.52 -3.64
CA THR A 140 -0.83 -13.87 -3.67
C THR A 140 -1.91 -14.84 -4.13
N SER A 141 -1.97 -16.00 -3.52
CA SER A 141 -3.11 -16.91 -3.74
C SER A 141 -4.43 -16.30 -3.27
N SER A 142 -4.38 -15.20 -2.49
CA SER A 142 -5.54 -14.53 -1.94
C SER A 142 -5.95 -13.23 -2.67
N LEU A 143 -5.04 -12.59 -3.42
CA LEU A 143 -5.34 -11.32 -4.09
C LEU A 143 -5.15 -11.47 -5.60
N SER A 144 -6.09 -12.15 -6.27
CA SER A 144 -6.13 -12.21 -7.72
C SER A 144 -6.74 -10.94 -8.29
N PHE A 145 -6.46 -10.62 -9.57
CA PHE A 145 -7.12 -9.51 -10.27
C PHE A 145 -8.64 -9.66 -10.29
N GLU A 146 -9.14 -10.90 -10.35
CA GLU A 146 -10.57 -11.20 -10.31
C GLU A 146 -11.20 -10.85 -8.95
N THR A 147 -10.42 -10.90 -7.87
CA THR A 147 -10.88 -10.52 -6.54
C THR A 147 -10.94 -8.99 -6.35
N LEU A 148 -10.18 -8.24 -7.16
CA LEU A 148 -10.11 -6.77 -7.09
C LEU A 148 -11.15 -6.07 -7.97
N ILE A 149 -11.78 -6.77 -8.92
CA ILE A 149 -12.79 -6.27 -9.85
C ILE A 149 -14.18 -6.69 -9.40
#